data_332dd072bfdc2bb02f07536832a4b6ee
#
_entry.id   332dd072bfdc2bb02f07536832a4b6ee
#
_cell.length_a   1.000
_cell.length_b   1.000
_cell.length_c   1.000
_cell.angle_alpha   90.00
_cell.angle_beta   90.00
_cell.angle_gamma   90.00
#
_symmetry.space_group_name_H-M   'P 1'
#
loop_
_entity.id
_entity.type
_entity.pdbx_description
1 polymer ?
#
loop_
_entity_poly.entity_id
_entity_poly.type
_entity_poly.pdbx_seq_one_letter_code
_entity_poly.pdbx_strand_id
1 'polypeptide(L)'
;MNERARRIDLRRSAVLIDSDGIESAVTILDVSSGGLRLDVSESLRIGELVTLRVERGEAFPMEIRWALGNEAGAVFLTPTDVGEWAQQGKKGA
;
A
#
# COMPACT_ATOMS: atom_id res chain seq x y z
N MET A 1 7.84 -24.60 -2.23
CA MET A 1 7.54 -24.22 -2.05
C MET A 1 7.13 -23.22 -2.14
N ASN A 2 6.81 -22.94 -1.88
CA ASN A 2 6.35 -22.14 -1.83
C ASN A 2 6.78 -20.93 -1.77
N GLU A 3 6.91 -20.55 -2.25
CA GLU A 3 7.36 -19.53 -2.19
C GLU A 3 6.55 -18.41 -2.19
N ARG A 4 5.96 -18.02 -1.23
CA ARG A 4 5.19 -17.00 -1.12
C ARG A 4 5.98 -15.79 -1.10
N ALA A 5 5.48 -14.66 -1.60
CA ALA A 5 6.17 -13.40 -1.59
C ALA A 5 6.45 -13.01 -0.16
N ARG A 6 7.66 -12.56 0.16
CA ARG A 6 7.99 -12.19 1.45
C ARG A 6 7.27 -10.94 1.82
N ARG A 7 6.77 -10.83 3.00
CA ARG A 7 6.13 -9.65 3.51
C ARG A 7 7.07 -8.89 4.38
N ILE A 8 7.12 -7.58 4.17
CA ILE A 8 8.00 -6.71 4.94
C ILE A 8 7.15 -5.76 5.76
N ASP A 9 7.25 -5.81 7.05
CA ASP A 9 6.49 -4.93 7.94
C ASP A 9 7.06 -3.54 7.87
N LEU A 10 6.23 -2.55 7.70
CA LEU A 10 6.69 -1.20 7.52
C LEU A 10 6.14 -0.17 8.47
N ARG A 11 4.87 -0.09 8.61
CA ARG A 11 4.20 0.93 9.38
C ARG A 11 4.62 2.32 8.98
N ARG A 12 4.33 2.68 7.76
CA ARG A 12 4.66 4.00 7.23
C ARG A 12 3.42 4.77 6.85
N SER A 13 3.45 6.07 7.12
CA SER A 13 2.35 6.95 6.73
C SER A 13 2.35 7.16 5.23
N ALA A 14 1.19 7.27 4.66
CA ALA A 14 1.05 7.55 3.25
C ALA A 14 -0.30 8.22 3.02
N VAL A 15 -0.54 8.63 1.79
CA VAL A 15 -1.81 9.24 1.42
C VAL A 15 -2.45 8.39 0.34
N LEU A 16 -3.69 8.01 0.55
CA LEU A 16 -4.43 7.25 -0.43
C LEU A 16 -5.35 8.20 -1.17
N ILE A 17 -5.28 8.17 -2.49
CA ILE A 17 -6.14 9.01 -3.32
C ILE A 17 -7.12 8.08 -3.99
N ASP A 18 -8.39 8.20 -3.64
CA ASP A 18 -9.39 7.26 -4.13
C ASP A 18 -9.81 7.60 -5.56
N SER A 19 -10.73 6.82 -6.10
CA SER A 19 -11.14 6.99 -7.48
C SER A 19 -11.83 8.32 -7.74
N ASP A 20 -12.28 8.98 -6.71
CA ASP A 20 -12.88 10.30 -6.85
C ASP A 20 -11.88 11.41 -6.62
N GLY A 21 -10.64 11.07 -6.36
CA GLY A 21 -9.60 12.06 -6.14
C GLY A 21 -9.52 12.55 -4.70
N ILE A 22 -10.23 11.92 -3.79
CA ILE A 22 -10.22 12.35 -2.41
C ILE A 22 -9.04 11.72 -1.69
N GLU A 23 -8.29 12.54 -0.96
CA GLU A 23 -7.10 12.08 -0.25
C GLU A 23 -7.41 11.73 1.18
N SER A 24 -6.83 10.68 1.67
CA SER A 24 -6.98 10.33 3.07
C SER A 24 -5.67 9.77 3.60
N ALA A 25 -5.43 9.99 4.86
CA ALA A 25 -4.21 9.49 5.50
C ALA A 25 -4.38 8.01 5.79
N VAL A 26 -3.36 7.23 5.47
CA VAL A 26 -3.39 5.79 5.72
C VAL A 26 -2.03 5.38 6.27
N THR A 27 -1.94 4.16 6.76
CA THR A 27 -0.67 3.61 7.20
C THR A 27 -0.41 2.34 6.42
N ILE A 28 0.76 2.24 5.83
CA ILE A 28 1.16 1.02 5.16
C ILE A 28 1.63 0.09 6.25
N LEU A 29 0.97 -1.05 6.39
CA LEU A 29 1.30 -2.00 7.43
C LEU A 29 2.37 -2.96 7.00
N ASP A 30 2.28 -3.43 5.79
CA ASP A 30 3.33 -4.29 5.25
C ASP A 30 3.26 -4.28 3.73
N VAL A 31 4.31 -4.73 3.10
CA VAL A 31 4.42 -4.72 1.65
C VAL A 31 5.08 -6.00 1.18
N SER A 32 4.71 -6.46 0.01
CA SER A 32 5.36 -7.57 -0.65
C SER A 32 5.47 -7.21 -2.12
N SER A 33 6.10 -8.04 -2.91
CA SER A 33 6.31 -7.70 -4.31
C SER A 33 5.00 -7.51 -5.08
N GLY A 34 3.92 -8.12 -4.64
CA GLY A 34 2.66 -8.02 -5.35
C GLY A 34 1.77 -6.91 -4.86
N GLY A 35 1.93 -6.46 -3.63
CA GLY A 35 1.01 -5.49 -3.09
C GLY A 35 1.30 -5.13 -1.67
N LEU A 36 0.33 -4.50 -1.02
CA LEU A 36 0.53 -4.07 0.34
C LEU A 36 -0.77 -4.10 1.12
N ARG A 37 -0.64 -3.96 2.41
CA ARG A 37 -1.78 -3.94 3.32
C ARG A 37 -1.80 -2.57 3.99
N LEU A 38 -2.96 -1.98 4.07
CA LEU A 38 -3.13 -0.64 4.59
C LEU A 38 -4.09 -0.60 5.76
N ASP A 39 -3.80 0.31 6.68
CA ASP A 39 -4.75 0.62 7.73
C ASP A 39 -5.45 1.87 7.20
N VAL A 40 -6.75 1.79 7.00
CA VAL A 40 -7.51 2.86 6.38
C VAL A 40 -8.66 3.30 7.27
N SER A 41 -9.10 4.51 7.12
CA SER A 41 -10.19 5.02 7.93
C SER A 41 -11.51 5.10 7.19
N GLU A 42 -11.49 4.85 5.90
CA GLU A 42 -12.74 4.86 5.20
C GLU A 42 -12.96 3.62 4.42
N SER A 43 -14.18 3.38 4.01
CA SER A 43 -14.52 2.19 3.28
C SER A 43 -14.01 2.27 1.86
N LEU A 44 -13.41 1.19 1.40
CA LEU A 44 -12.94 1.10 0.04
C LEU A 44 -13.64 -0.06 -0.63
N ARG A 45 -13.78 -0.01 -1.93
CA ARG A 45 -14.47 -1.07 -2.66
C ARG A 45 -13.47 -1.96 -3.36
N ILE A 46 -13.75 -3.25 -3.34
CA ILE A 46 -12.90 -4.21 -4.05
C ILE A 46 -12.96 -3.87 -5.53
N GLY A 47 -11.81 -3.81 -6.16
CA GLY A 47 -11.69 -3.45 -7.56
C GLY A 47 -11.49 -1.97 -7.79
N GLU A 48 -11.56 -1.17 -6.74
CA GLU A 48 -11.41 0.27 -6.91
C GLU A 48 -9.96 0.60 -7.26
N LEU A 49 -9.80 1.52 -8.21
CA LEU A 49 -8.47 1.97 -8.59
C LEU A 49 -8.12 3.19 -7.78
N VAL A 50 -6.98 3.12 -7.12
CA VAL A 50 -6.55 4.18 -6.23
C VAL A 50 -5.09 4.50 -6.50
N THR A 51 -4.61 5.58 -5.92
CA THR A 51 -3.20 5.93 -6.01
C THR A 51 -2.66 6.04 -4.59
N LEU A 52 -1.53 5.45 -4.34
CA LEU A 52 -0.88 5.57 -3.05
C LEU A 52 0.31 6.48 -3.19
N ARG A 53 0.34 7.57 -2.45
CA ARG A 53 1.45 8.52 -2.50
C ARG A 53 2.24 8.42 -1.20
N VAL A 54 3.52 8.14 -1.33
CA VAL A 54 4.37 8.01 -0.17
C VAL A 54 5.08 9.31 0.10
N GLU A 55 5.73 9.37 1.28
CA GLU A 55 6.32 10.55 1.74
C GLU A 55 7.23 11.28 0.81
N ARG A 56 7.97 10.62 -0.01
CA ARG A 56 8.85 11.26 -0.92
C ARG A 56 8.15 11.82 -2.14
N GLY A 57 6.83 11.68 -2.22
CA GLY A 57 6.08 12.16 -3.34
C GLY A 57 5.89 11.15 -4.46
N GLU A 58 6.46 9.99 -4.32
CA GLU A 58 6.26 8.95 -5.31
C GLU A 58 4.85 8.44 -5.21
N ALA A 59 4.23 8.17 -6.33
CA ALA A 59 2.85 7.72 -6.38
C ALA A 59 2.76 6.40 -7.12
N PHE A 60 1.96 5.49 -6.61
CA PHE A 60 1.83 4.17 -7.17
C PHE A 60 0.38 3.85 -7.47
N PRO A 61 0.03 3.55 -8.70
CA PRO A 61 -1.35 3.17 -9.02
C PRO A 61 -1.59 1.75 -8.52
N MET A 62 -2.72 1.55 -7.86
CA MET A 62 -3.02 0.28 -7.23
C MET A 62 -4.48 -0.07 -7.39
N GLU A 63 -4.82 -1.31 -7.14
CA GLU A 63 -6.18 -1.78 -7.18
C GLU A 63 -6.51 -2.45 -5.85
N ILE A 64 -7.64 -2.12 -5.26
CA ILE A 64 -8.06 -2.71 -4.00
C ILE A 64 -8.54 -4.13 -4.25
N ARG A 65 -7.96 -5.09 -3.56
CA ARG A 65 -8.31 -6.48 -3.75
C ARG A 65 -9.15 -7.04 -2.62
N TRP A 66 -9.07 -6.46 -1.45
CA TRP A 66 -9.93 -6.84 -0.34
C TRP A 66 -10.01 -5.67 0.64
N ALA A 67 -11.08 -5.66 1.41
CA ALA A 67 -11.26 -4.64 2.43
C ALA A 67 -12.05 -5.27 3.56
N LEU A 68 -11.57 -5.13 4.77
CA LEU A 68 -12.22 -5.72 5.91
C LEU A 68 -11.92 -4.89 7.14
N GLY A 69 -12.95 -4.38 7.77
CA GLY A 69 -12.78 -3.55 8.94
C GLY A 69 -12.00 -2.31 8.57
N ASN A 70 -10.95 -2.04 9.29
CA ASN A 70 -10.12 -0.88 9.03
C ASN A 70 -8.90 -1.20 8.17
N GLU A 71 -8.91 -2.34 7.53
CA GLU A 71 -7.77 -2.72 6.70
C GLU A 71 -8.17 -2.98 5.27
N ALA A 72 -7.24 -2.81 4.38
CA ALA A 72 -7.47 -3.11 2.98
C ALA A 72 -6.18 -3.64 2.37
N GLY A 73 -6.33 -4.47 1.38
CA GLY A 73 -5.19 -4.98 0.63
C GLY A 73 -5.26 -4.46 -0.78
N ALA A 74 -4.13 -4.02 -1.31
CA ALA A 74 -4.07 -3.47 -2.65
C ALA A 74 -2.89 -4.07 -3.39
N VAL A 75 -3.01 -4.18 -4.70
CA VAL A 75 -1.93 -4.69 -5.52
C VAL A 75 -1.41 -3.60 -6.41
N PHE A 76 -0.12 -3.67 -6.71
CA PHE A 76 0.49 -2.69 -7.61
C PHE A 76 0.05 -2.99 -9.03
N LEU A 77 -0.31 -1.94 -9.77
CA LEU A 77 -0.69 -2.13 -11.16
C LEU A 77 0.52 -2.10 -12.09
N THR A 78 1.66 -1.64 -11.56
CA THR A 78 2.89 -1.66 -12.35
C THR A 78 3.96 -2.33 -11.50
N PRO A 79 4.98 -2.90 -12.11
CA PRO A 79 6.04 -3.54 -11.35
C PRO A 79 6.69 -2.53 -10.42
N THR A 80 6.92 -2.92 -9.20
CA THR A 80 7.44 -2.02 -8.17
C THR A 80 8.54 -2.72 -7.39
N ASP A 81 9.63 -2.03 -7.18
CA ASP A 81 10.74 -2.57 -6.42
C ASP A 81 10.53 -2.29 -4.94
N VAL A 82 9.96 -3.25 -4.25
CA VAL A 82 9.66 -3.05 -2.84
C VAL A 82 10.86 -3.21 -1.93
N GLY A 83 11.96 -3.66 -2.48
CA GLY A 83 13.18 -3.77 -1.70
C GLY A 83 13.63 -2.41 -1.19
N GLU A 84 13.44 -1.39 -1.98
CA GLU A 84 13.77 -0.06 -1.58
C GLU A 84 12.94 0.38 -0.41
N TRP A 85 11.71 -0.04 -0.34
CA TRP A 85 10.83 0.31 0.74
C TRP A 85 11.34 -0.26 2.04
N ALA A 86 11.84 -1.47 1.99
CA ALA A 86 12.36 -2.12 3.16
C ALA A 86 13.58 -1.36 3.67
N GLN A 87 14.42 -0.94 2.78
CA GLN A 87 15.58 -0.21 3.15
C GLN A 87 15.23 1.12 3.77
N GLN A 88 14.29 1.80 3.19
CA GLN A 88 13.86 3.07 3.73
C GLN A 88 13.26 2.89 5.11
N GLY A 89 12.52 1.85 5.31
CA GLY A 89 11.95 1.57 6.60
C GLY A 89 13.02 1.36 7.65
N LYS A 90 14.05 0.62 7.32
CA LYS A 90 15.09 0.37 8.22
C LYS A 90 15.88 1.57 8.48
N LYS A 91 16.08 2.38 7.50
CA LYS A 91 16.83 3.48 7.65
C LYS A 91 16.28 4.43 8.58
N GLY A 92 15.06 4.49 8.72
CA GLY A 92 14.45 5.34 9.63
C GLY A 92 14.97 5.17 11.01
N ALA A 93 15.58 4.12 11.21
CA ALA A 93 16.03 3.82 12.54
C ALA A 93 17.18 4.71 12.92
#